data_761098b64d971322ce74cbbbf969b287
#
_entry.id   761098b64d971322ce74cbbbf969b287
#
_cell.length_a   1.000
_cell.length_b   1.000
_cell.length_c   1.000
_cell.angle_alpha   90.00
_cell.angle_beta   90.00
_cell.angle_gamma   90.00
#
_symmetry.space_group_name_H-M   'P 1'
#
loop_
_entity.id
_entity.type
_entity.pdbx_description
1 polymer ?
#
loop_
_entity_poly.entity_id
_entity_poly.type
_entity_poly.pdbx_seq_one_letter_code
_entity_poly.pdbx_strand_id
1 'polypeptide(L)'
;MNIPAPENHTDATPGDVSQPARNHNIEALTAFFRSGIKPAESHGKLGIELEQTIVRADGSPVSYSEENGVAHLLEQLGESYPQATVDEEGDLLGVARPGEAITIEPAAQIELSAGPFDDLQKALEAFTAYRKTLDELLAPKGMRVVAQGYHPTATARSLDLIPKRRYAFMNRYLGAKDIYGPCMMRGSASTQISIDYTSEQDCLRKMRVAYALTPILSLICDNSPVFEGKPRSHKLTRTDIWRHTDSDRCGLVPGALSSGFTFEDYAKYVLDTPAIVAPDENEGWRYCEQTFGQLYADKPMTRKQAEHAVSMQFPDVRLKTYLEIRPADSMPIPYVIAYAALIKGLFYDEDNLQQLEALFADVDADAFEMAKDALMERGYNADVYGVPVADLCDRVIGLAENGLNPDDRTLLEPLSGLVAQRVTLADLAERESKKA
;
A
#
# COMPACT_ATOMS: atom_id res chain seq x y z
N MET A 1 -26.04 15.08 9.63
CA MET A 1 -27.00 14.16 10.27
C MET A 1 -26.51 13.87 11.68
N ASN A 2 -27.34 14.11 12.71
CA ASN A 2 -27.00 13.82 14.10
C ASN A 2 -27.09 12.31 14.33
N ILE A 3 -25.96 11.68 14.65
CA ILE A 3 -25.90 10.27 15.05
C ILE A 3 -26.21 10.21 16.56
N PRO A 4 -27.17 9.40 17.04
CA PRO A 4 -27.48 9.26 18.46
C PRO A 4 -26.32 8.63 19.24
N ALA A 5 -26.18 9.00 20.51
CA ALA A 5 -25.20 8.46 21.43
C ALA A 5 -25.47 6.96 21.71
N PRO A 6 -24.43 6.16 21.97
CA PRO A 6 -24.60 4.72 22.17
C PRO A 6 -25.35 4.42 23.46
N GLU A 7 -26.35 3.54 23.36
CA GLU A 7 -26.93 2.85 24.53
C GLU A 7 -25.89 1.88 25.11
N ASN A 8 -25.76 1.91 26.44
CA ASN A 8 -24.91 0.99 27.19
C ASN A 8 -25.36 -0.46 26.98
N HIS A 9 -24.62 -1.21 26.17
CA HIS A 9 -24.72 -2.65 26.14
C HIS A 9 -23.75 -3.26 27.18
N THR A 10 -24.33 -4.05 28.05
CA THR A 10 -23.72 -4.83 29.13
C THR A 10 -22.51 -5.63 28.64
N ASP A 11 -21.44 -5.58 29.45
CA ASP A 11 -20.24 -6.41 29.37
C ASP A 11 -20.59 -7.90 29.16
N ALA A 12 -20.47 -8.36 27.91
CA ALA A 12 -20.29 -9.78 27.61
C ALA A 12 -18.78 -10.05 27.64
N THR A 13 -18.33 -10.82 28.60
CA THR A 13 -16.96 -11.39 28.64
C THR A 13 -16.60 -11.96 27.27
N PRO A 14 -15.40 -11.72 26.71
CA PRO A 14 -15.02 -12.32 25.44
C PRO A 14 -15.12 -13.84 25.53
N GLY A 15 -16.05 -14.44 24.80
CA GLY A 15 -16.19 -15.89 24.73
C GLY A 15 -14.92 -16.49 24.15
N ASP A 16 -14.37 -17.44 24.87
CA ASP A 16 -13.19 -18.21 24.44
C ASP A 16 -13.55 -18.93 23.13
N VAL A 17 -12.90 -18.56 22.01
CA VAL A 17 -13.14 -19.18 20.70
C VAL A 17 -12.76 -20.64 20.78
N SER A 18 -13.66 -21.55 20.47
CA SER A 18 -13.35 -22.97 20.52
C SER A 18 -12.17 -23.32 19.61
N GLN A 19 -11.20 -24.05 20.12
CA GLN A 19 -9.98 -24.45 19.41
C GLN A 19 -10.25 -25.09 18.02
N PRO A 20 -11.28 -25.99 17.85
CA PRO A 20 -11.61 -26.53 16.52
C PRO A 20 -12.04 -25.47 15.50
N ALA A 21 -12.85 -24.48 15.87
CA ALA A 21 -13.31 -23.44 14.96
C ALA A 21 -12.15 -22.53 14.51
N ARG A 22 -11.26 -22.18 15.44
CA ARG A 22 -10.03 -21.42 15.13
C ARG A 22 -9.14 -22.18 14.15
N ASN A 23 -8.95 -23.48 14.33
CA ASN A 23 -8.15 -24.31 13.42
C ASN A 23 -8.75 -24.34 12.00
N HIS A 24 -10.06 -24.48 11.85
CA HIS A 24 -10.72 -24.41 10.54
C HIS A 24 -10.51 -23.07 9.84
N ASN A 25 -10.47 -21.96 10.57
CA ASN A 25 -10.23 -20.63 9.98
C ASN A 25 -8.76 -20.42 9.62
N ILE A 26 -7.81 -20.97 10.39
CA ILE A 26 -6.40 -21.04 10.00
C ILE A 26 -6.24 -21.83 8.69
N GLU A 27 -6.89 -22.99 8.58
CA GLU A 27 -6.88 -23.80 7.36
C GLU A 27 -7.48 -23.03 6.15
N ALA A 28 -8.60 -22.32 6.35
CA ALA A 28 -9.26 -21.55 5.29
C ALA A 28 -8.38 -20.41 4.78
N LEU A 29 -7.73 -19.64 5.67
CA LEU A 29 -6.78 -18.60 5.30
C LEU A 29 -5.52 -19.18 4.66
N THR A 30 -4.96 -20.26 5.20
CA THR A 30 -3.80 -20.93 4.61
C THR A 30 -4.11 -21.46 3.21
N ALA A 31 -5.31 -22.03 3.00
CA ALA A 31 -5.76 -22.46 1.67
C ALA A 31 -5.93 -21.27 0.71
N PHE A 32 -6.39 -20.12 1.22
CA PHE A 32 -6.47 -18.87 0.45
C PHE A 32 -5.07 -18.44 -0.02
N PHE A 33 -4.06 -18.40 0.85
CA PHE A 33 -2.69 -18.08 0.47
C PHE A 33 -2.10 -19.10 -0.51
N ARG A 34 -2.28 -20.41 -0.27
CA ARG A 34 -1.84 -21.47 -1.18
C ARG A 34 -2.48 -21.38 -2.57
N SER A 35 -3.68 -20.82 -2.68
CA SER A 35 -4.32 -20.60 -3.99
C SER A 35 -3.60 -19.55 -4.84
N GLY A 36 -2.69 -18.78 -4.27
CA GLY A 36 -1.82 -17.81 -4.96
C GLY A 36 -0.57 -18.43 -5.59
N ILE A 37 -0.21 -19.66 -5.23
CA ILE A 37 0.99 -20.35 -5.77
C ILE A 37 0.88 -20.49 -7.29
N LYS A 38 1.85 -19.95 -8.01
CA LYS A 38 1.93 -19.98 -9.48
C LYS A 38 2.84 -21.11 -9.96
N PRO A 39 2.50 -21.76 -11.08
CA PRO A 39 3.45 -22.63 -11.77
C PRO A 39 4.73 -21.87 -12.14
N ALA A 40 5.87 -22.56 -12.10
CA ALA A 40 7.18 -21.92 -12.36
C ALA A 40 7.27 -21.24 -13.73
N GLU A 41 6.58 -21.80 -14.74
CA GLU A 41 6.52 -21.27 -16.10
C GLU A 41 5.64 -20.02 -16.27
N SER A 42 4.81 -19.69 -15.27
CA SER A 42 3.89 -18.56 -15.33
C SER A 42 4.18 -17.46 -14.29
N HIS A 43 5.23 -17.63 -13.47
CA HIS A 43 5.65 -16.62 -12.50
C HIS A 43 6.49 -15.51 -13.17
N GLY A 44 6.78 -14.44 -12.42
CA GLY A 44 7.63 -13.33 -12.89
C GLY A 44 6.84 -12.13 -13.37
N LYS A 45 5.55 -12.08 -13.05
CA LYS A 45 4.68 -10.95 -13.38
C LYS A 45 4.51 -9.99 -12.21
N LEU A 46 4.31 -8.72 -12.55
CA LEU A 46 4.10 -7.63 -11.59
C LEU A 46 2.71 -7.04 -11.71
N GLY A 47 2.02 -6.83 -10.58
CA GLY A 47 0.91 -5.90 -10.47
C GLY A 47 1.44 -4.55 -9.96
N ILE A 48 0.89 -3.46 -10.46
CA ILE A 48 1.27 -2.10 -10.06
C ILE A 48 0.03 -1.34 -9.66
N GLU A 49 0.03 -0.75 -8.46
CA GLU A 49 -1.00 0.16 -7.97
C GLU A 49 -0.37 1.55 -7.79
N LEU A 50 -1.05 2.59 -8.30
CA LEU A 50 -0.63 3.98 -8.18
C LEU A 50 -1.80 4.83 -7.71
N GLU A 51 -1.71 5.29 -6.47
CA GLU A 51 -2.64 6.24 -5.89
C GLU A 51 -2.17 7.68 -6.17
N GLN A 52 -3.09 8.59 -6.45
CA GLN A 52 -2.77 9.98 -6.75
C GLN A 52 -3.87 10.90 -6.21
N THR A 53 -3.52 12.14 -5.86
CA THR A 53 -4.48 13.17 -5.46
C THR A 53 -4.86 14.06 -6.64
N ILE A 54 -6.09 14.54 -6.66
CA ILE A 54 -6.55 15.52 -7.62
C ILE A 54 -6.68 16.86 -6.92
N VAL A 55 -6.07 17.89 -7.50
CA VAL A 55 -6.08 19.25 -6.95
C VAL A 55 -6.43 20.28 -8.03
N ARG A 56 -6.92 21.43 -7.60
CA ARG A 56 -7.09 22.60 -8.47
C ARG A 56 -5.77 23.32 -8.74
N ALA A 57 -5.79 24.32 -9.60
CA ALA A 57 -4.60 25.09 -9.96
C ALA A 57 -3.92 25.75 -8.74
N ASP A 58 -4.68 26.17 -7.74
CA ASP A 58 -4.21 26.74 -6.48
C ASP A 58 -3.75 25.69 -5.45
N GLY A 59 -3.83 24.41 -5.79
CA GLY A 59 -3.50 23.29 -4.91
C GLY A 59 -4.60 22.85 -3.98
N SER A 60 -5.78 23.49 -3.97
CA SER A 60 -6.91 23.07 -3.14
C SER A 60 -7.43 21.69 -3.56
N PRO A 61 -7.93 20.87 -2.61
CA PRO A 61 -8.41 19.52 -2.89
C PRO A 61 -9.68 19.51 -3.74
N VAL A 62 -9.87 18.43 -4.49
CA VAL A 62 -11.10 18.14 -5.23
C VAL A 62 -11.82 17.00 -4.50
N SER A 63 -13.07 17.23 -4.08
CA SER A 63 -13.85 16.22 -3.37
C SER A 63 -14.60 15.28 -4.33
N TYR A 64 -15.13 14.19 -3.79
CA TYR A 64 -15.90 13.21 -4.55
C TYR A 64 -17.21 13.82 -5.09
N SER A 65 -18.01 14.46 -4.22
CA SER A 65 -19.40 14.84 -4.50
C SER A 65 -19.58 16.26 -5.03
N GLU A 66 -18.51 17.06 -5.19
CA GLU A 66 -18.64 18.43 -5.69
C GLU A 66 -18.93 18.46 -7.19
N GLU A 67 -19.42 19.60 -7.68
CA GLU A 67 -19.60 19.80 -9.12
C GLU A 67 -18.29 19.63 -9.89
N ASN A 68 -18.30 18.76 -10.91
CA ASN A 68 -17.09 18.31 -11.62
C ASN A 68 -16.04 17.60 -10.75
N GLY A 69 -16.44 17.06 -9.58
CA GLY A 69 -15.57 16.32 -8.66
C GLY A 69 -15.18 14.95 -9.18
N VAL A 70 -14.65 14.12 -8.27
CA VAL A 70 -14.07 12.81 -8.64
C VAL A 70 -15.17 11.82 -9.10
N ALA A 71 -16.40 11.91 -8.57
CA ALA A 71 -17.52 11.10 -9.05
C ALA A 71 -17.76 11.35 -10.56
N HIS A 72 -17.83 12.62 -10.96
CA HIS A 72 -17.99 12.98 -12.37
C HIS A 72 -16.79 12.57 -13.25
N LEU A 73 -15.56 12.60 -12.71
CA LEU A 73 -14.40 12.08 -13.41
C LEU A 73 -14.52 10.56 -13.66
N LEU A 74 -14.99 9.79 -12.68
CA LEU A 74 -15.21 8.35 -12.84
C LEU A 74 -16.28 8.06 -13.90
N GLU A 75 -17.37 8.87 -13.97
CA GLU A 75 -18.37 8.75 -15.03
C GLU A 75 -17.76 8.94 -16.42
N GLN A 76 -16.91 9.96 -16.60
CA GLN A 76 -16.22 10.20 -17.87
C GLN A 76 -15.22 9.09 -18.22
N LEU A 77 -14.50 8.55 -17.24
CA LEU A 77 -13.60 7.42 -17.43
C LEU A 77 -14.36 6.14 -17.82
N GLY A 78 -15.64 6.01 -17.43
CA GLY A 78 -16.53 4.91 -17.81
C GLY A 78 -16.68 4.70 -19.31
N GLU A 79 -16.46 5.73 -20.14
CA GLU A 79 -16.45 5.59 -21.60
C GLU A 79 -15.34 4.65 -22.10
N SER A 80 -14.18 4.64 -21.43
CA SER A 80 -13.02 3.79 -21.76
C SER A 80 -12.88 2.57 -20.84
N TYR A 81 -13.56 2.59 -19.69
CA TYR A 81 -13.54 1.54 -18.66
C TYR A 81 -14.99 1.08 -18.36
N PRO A 82 -15.57 0.20 -19.19
CA PRO A 82 -17.01 -0.07 -19.19
C PRO A 82 -17.55 -0.88 -18.01
N GLN A 83 -16.69 -1.41 -17.13
CA GLN A 83 -17.11 -2.17 -15.95
C GLN A 83 -17.17 -1.21 -14.75
N ALA A 84 -18.36 -0.92 -14.25
CA ALA A 84 -18.56 -0.04 -13.09
C ALA A 84 -18.62 -0.83 -11.78
N THR A 85 -18.03 -0.27 -10.74
CA THR A 85 -18.19 -0.71 -9.34
C THR A 85 -19.01 0.36 -8.63
N VAL A 86 -20.15 -0.03 -8.07
CA VAL A 86 -21.03 0.84 -7.29
C VAL A 86 -21.23 0.24 -5.90
N ASP A 87 -21.53 1.07 -4.91
CA ASP A 87 -21.92 0.61 -3.57
C ASP A 87 -23.43 0.32 -3.49
N GLU A 88 -23.90 0.05 -2.26
CA GLU A 88 -25.32 -0.27 -1.99
C GLU A 88 -26.25 0.92 -2.20
N GLU A 89 -25.75 2.15 -2.15
CA GLU A 89 -26.49 3.40 -2.37
C GLU A 89 -26.47 3.84 -3.83
N GLY A 90 -25.68 3.18 -4.67
CA GLY A 90 -25.55 3.47 -6.11
C GLY A 90 -24.44 4.47 -6.45
N ASP A 91 -23.61 4.82 -5.48
CA ASP A 91 -22.45 5.69 -5.70
C ASP A 91 -21.35 4.97 -6.51
N LEU A 92 -20.84 5.62 -7.54
CA LEU A 92 -19.79 5.07 -8.42
C LEU A 92 -18.42 5.12 -7.72
N LEU A 93 -17.88 3.97 -7.35
CA LEU A 93 -16.64 3.84 -6.60
C LEU A 93 -15.42 3.42 -7.44
N GLY A 94 -15.65 3.08 -8.70
CA GLY A 94 -14.58 2.70 -9.61
C GLY A 94 -15.09 2.22 -10.96
N VAL A 95 -14.17 2.17 -11.91
CA VAL A 95 -14.41 1.67 -13.27
C VAL A 95 -13.25 0.75 -13.66
N ALA A 96 -13.50 -0.23 -14.54
CA ALA A 96 -12.49 -1.19 -14.94
C ALA A 96 -12.63 -1.63 -16.40
N ARG A 97 -11.52 -2.15 -16.92
CA ARG A 97 -11.41 -2.89 -18.17
C ARG A 97 -10.42 -4.07 -17.98
N PRO A 98 -10.32 -5.02 -18.90
CA PRO A 98 -9.39 -6.13 -18.75
C PRO A 98 -7.96 -5.67 -18.49
N GLY A 99 -7.40 -6.08 -17.34
CA GLY A 99 -6.04 -5.75 -16.90
C GLY A 99 -5.86 -4.39 -16.21
N GLU A 100 -6.90 -3.57 -16.10
CA GLU A 100 -6.84 -2.25 -15.45
C GLU A 100 -8.12 -1.96 -14.66
N ALA A 101 -7.97 -1.47 -13.43
CA ALA A 101 -9.07 -0.97 -12.61
C ALA A 101 -8.71 0.41 -12.06
N ILE A 102 -9.62 1.35 -12.16
CA ILE A 102 -9.52 2.66 -11.54
C ILE A 102 -10.50 2.69 -10.38
N THR A 103 -9.97 2.90 -9.18
CA THR A 103 -10.73 2.98 -7.93
C THR A 103 -10.47 4.30 -7.21
N ILE A 104 -11.17 4.53 -6.12
CA ILE A 104 -10.98 5.70 -5.28
C ILE A 104 -10.78 5.30 -3.82
N GLU A 105 -9.84 5.97 -3.21
CA GLU A 105 -9.45 5.84 -1.82
C GLU A 105 -10.29 6.76 -0.91
N PRO A 106 -10.20 6.68 0.45
CA PRO A 106 -11.14 7.31 1.38
C PRO A 106 -11.42 8.80 1.19
N ALA A 107 -10.48 9.59 0.69
CA ALA A 107 -10.69 11.02 0.43
C ALA A 107 -10.59 11.35 -1.07
N ALA A 108 -11.10 10.44 -1.90
CA ALA A 108 -11.16 10.58 -3.35
C ALA A 108 -9.78 10.62 -4.05
N GLN A 109 -8.72 10.09 -3.40
CA GLN A 109 -7.50 9.78 -4.12
C GLN A 109 -7.85 8.77 -5.22
N ILE A 110 -7.42 9.05 -6.45
CA ILE A 110 -7.67 8.17 -7.60
C ILE A 110 -6.53 7.14 -7.69
N GLU A 111 -6.88 5.87 -7.81
CA GLU A 111 -5.95 4.77 -7.93
C GLU A 111 -6.09 4.05 -9.27
N LEU A 112 -4.98 3.80 -9.94
CA LEU A 112 -4.91 2.81 -11.02
C LEU A 112 -4.23 1.55 -10.50
N SER A 113 -4.95 0.42 -10.50
CA SER A 113 -4.41 -0.92 -10.37
C SER A 113 -4.29 -1.57 -11.75
N ALA A 114 -3.10 -1.91 -12.20
CA ALA A 114 -2.89 -2.47 -13.53
C ALA A 114 -1.94 -3.69 -13.52
N GLY A 115 -2.16 -4.60 -14.47
CA GLY A 115 -1.38 -5.82 -14.65
C GLY A 115 -2.22 -7.10 -14.60
N PRO A 116 -1.58 -8.27 -14.36
CA PRO A 116 -0.14 -8.44 -14.12
C PRO A 116 0.70 -8.32 -15.42
N PHE A 117 1.81 -7.59 -15.33
CA PHE A 117 2.75 -7.35 -16.44
C PHE A 117 3.93 -8.31 -16.40
N ASP A 118 4.28 -8.91 -17.53
CA ASP A 118 5.53 -9.61 -17.78
C ASP A 118 6.59 -8.68 -18.42
N ASP A 119 6.15 -7.59 -19.03
CA ASP A 119 6.90 -6.60 -19.79
C ASP A 119 6.67 -5.20 -19.18
N LEU A 120 7.73 -4.59 -18.68
CA LEU A 120 7.65 -3.26 -18.04
C LEU A 120 7.42 -2.12 -19.03
N GLN A 121 7.77 -2.33 -20.32
CA GLN A 121 7.44 -1.36 -21.36
C GLN A 121 5.93 -1.23 -21.56
N LYS A 122 5.21 -2.38 -21.52
CA LYS A 122 3.73 -2.36 -21.54
C LYS A 122 3.14 -1.68 -20.31
N ALA A 123 3.77 -1.85 -19.13
CA ALA A 123 3.37 -1.12 -17.94
C ALA A 123 3.55 0.39 -18.13
N LEU A 124 4.71 0.84 -18.63
CA LEU A 124 4.97 2.25 -18.95
C LEU A 124 3.92 2.81 -19.93
N GLU A 125 3.59 2.08 -20.98
CA GLU A 125 2.57 2.47 -21.95
C GLU A 125 1.18 2.61 -21.31
N ALA A 126 0.75 1.65 -20.49
CA ALA A 126 -0.54 1.66 -19.81
C ALA A 126 -0.67 2.86 -18.85
N PHE A 127 0.33 3.06 -17.96
CA PHE A 127 0.33 4.17 -17.02
C PHE A 127 0.44 5.55 -17.72
N THR A 128 1.19 5.63 -18.82
CA THR A 128 1.29 6.87 -19.63
C THR A 128 -0.04 7.19 -20.31
N ALA A 129 -0.71 6.18 -20.87
CA ALA A 129 -2.03 6.35 -21.48
C ALA A 129 -3.08 6.78 -20.45
N TYR A 130 -3.10 6.14 -19.27
CA TYR A 130 -3.95 6.54 -18.14
C TYR A 130 -3.72 7.99 -17.74
N ARG A 131 -2.46 8.38 -17.53
CA ARG A 131 -2.11 9.76 -17.16
C ARG A 131 -2.56 10.77 -18.20
N LYS A 132 -2.35 10.48 -19.47
CA LYS A 132 -2.81 11.33 -20.59
C LYS A 132 -4.32 11.52 -20.55
N THR A 133 -5.09 10.44 -20.36
CA THR A 133 -6.54 10.50 -20.24
C THR A 133 -6.98 11.38 -19.05
N LEU A 134 -6.35 11.23 -17.90
CA LEU A 134 -6.63 12.09 -16.73
C LEU A 134 -6.33 13.56 -17.01
N ASP A 135 -5.18 13.86 -17.61
CA ASP A 135 -4.80 15.26 -17.94
C ASP A 135 -5.78 15.88 -18.93
N GLU A 136 -6.24 15.13 -19.94
CA GLU A 136 -7.26 15.59 -20.92
C GLU A 136 -8.61 15.88 -20.27
N LEU A 137 -9.04 15.12 -19.28
CA LEU A 137 -10.31 15.30 -18.56
C LEU A 137 -10.25 16.41 -17.49
N LEU A 138 -9.11 16.60 -16.86
CA LEU A 138 -8.94 17.51 -15.72
C LEU A 138 -8.50 18.92 -16.13
N ALA A 139 -7.61 19.07 -17.13
CA ALA A 139 -7.06 20.36 -17.52
C ALA A 139 -8.13 21.40 -17.93
N PRO A 140 -9.19 21.05 -18.68
CA PRO A 140 -10.27 22.00 -19.02
C PRO A 140 -11.02 22.54 -17.80
N LYS A 141 -10.96 21.82 -16.67
CA LYS A 141 -11.61 22.17 -15.39
C LYS A 141 -10.66 22.93 -14.45
N GLY A 142 -9.44 23.24 -14.87
CA GLY A 142 -8.42 23.85 -14.02
C GLY A 142 -7.91 22.93 -12.91
N MET A 143 -7.98 21.61 -13.13
CA MET A 143 -7.58 20.58 -12.20
C MET A 143 -6.35 19.82 -12.74
N ARG A 144 -5.62 19.16 -11.84
CA ARG A 144 -4.48 18.31 -12.20
C ARG A 144 -4.27 17.18 -11.20
N VAL A 145 -3.62 16.15 -11.65
CA VAL A 145 -3.16 15.05 -10.79
C VAL A 145 -1.82 15.39 -10.13
N VAL A 146 -1.68 15.06 -8.84
CA VAL A 146 -0.44 15.13 -8.08
C VAL A 146 -0.05 13.73 -7.61
N ALA A 147 1.17 13.35 -7.97
CA ALA A 147 1.80 12.11 -7.52
C ALA A 147 2.81 12.46 -6.42
N GLN A 148 2.35 12.49 -5.18
CA GLN A 148 3.14 12.68 -3.95
C GLN A 148 2.60 11.75 -2.87
N GLY A 149 3.45 11.35 -1.93
CA GLY A 149 3.07 10.42 -0.86
C GLY A 149 2.11 11.03 0.17
N TYR A 150 1.92 12.35 0.16
CA TYR A 150 0.92 13.04 0.97
C TYR A 150 0.29 14.21 0.19
N HIS A 151 -0.95 14.59 0.55
CA HIS A 151 -1.65 15.70 -0.09
C HIS A 151 -0.83 17.01 0.01
N PRO A 152 -0.62 17.75 -1.09
CA PRO A 152 0.38 18.82 -1.15
C PRO A 152 0.03 20.06 -0.29
N THR A 153 -1.25 20.28 0.04
CA THR A 153 -1.68 21.52 0.68
C THR A 153 -2.70 21.32 1.80
N ALA A 154 -3.51 20.26 1.76
CA ALA A 154 -4.60 20.05 2.70
C ALA A 154 -4.16 19.31 3.96
N THR A 155 -4.89 19.54 5.05
CA THR A 155 -4.83 18.71 6.24
C THR A 155 -5.79 17.54 6.12
N ALA A 156 -5.51 16.41 6.76
CA ALA A 156 -6.41 15.25 6.73
C ALA A 156 -7.83 15.60 7.17
N ARG A 157 -7.99 16.50 8.14
CA ARG A 157 -9.30 16.92 8.64
C ARG A 157 -10.10 17.79 7.67
N SER A 158 -9.44 18.47 6.74
CA SER A 158 -10.09 19.28 5.71
C SER A 158 -10.50 18.50 4.46
N LEU A 159 -10.11 17.24 4.36
CA LEU A 159 -10.47 16.35 3.26
C LEU A 159 -11.75 15.60 3.59
N ASP A 160 -12.74 15.64 2.71
CA ASP A 160 -13.99 14.91 2.87
C ASP A 160 -13.81 13.42 2.58
N LEU A 161 -14.53 12.58 3.33
CA LEU A 161 -14.63 11.16 3.01
C LEU A 161 -15.62 10.96 1.86
N ILE A 162 -15.31 10.03 0.97
CA ILE A 162 -16.27 9.56 -0.02
C ILE A 162 -17.45 8.85 0.68
N PRO A 163 -18.63 8.75 0.05
CA PRO A 163 -19.85 8.23 0.65
C PRO A 163 -19.85 6.70 0.80
N LYS A 164 -18.72 6.09 1.09
CA LYS A 164 -18.56 4.66 1.32
C LYS A 164 -18.66 4.36 2.81
N ARG A 165 -19.76 3.73 3.24
CA ARG A 165 -20.09 3.45 4.65
C ARG A 165 -18.92 2.79 5.41
N ARG A 166 -18.26 1.85 4.79
CA ARG A 166 -17.08 1.18 5.34
C ARG A 166 -15.99 2.18 5.76
N TYR A 167 -15.75 3.23 4.98
CA TYR A 167 -14.72 4.23 5.30
C TYR A 167 -15.10 5.13 6.49
N ALA A 168 -16.37 5.36 6.70
CA ALA A 168 -16.82 6.07 7.91
C ALA A 168 -16.48 5.27 9.19
N PHE A 169 -16.69 3.95 9.18
CA PHE A 169 -16.33 3.08 10.29
C PHE A 169 -14.81 3.00 10.48
N MET A 170 -14.04 2.83 9.40
CA MET A 170 -12.58 2.81 9.45
C MET A 170 -12.01 4.13 10.00
N ASN A 171 -12.50 5.26 9.52
CA ASN A 171 -12.06 6.58 9.99
C ASN A 171 -12.38 6.81 11.48
N ARG A 172 -13.52 6.33 11.97
CA ARG A 172 -13.87 6.36 13.39
C ARG A 172 -12.89 5.52 14.21
N TYR A 173 -12.66 4.27 13.82
CA TYR A 173 -11.80 3.33 14.54
C TYR A 173 -10.34 3.81 14.53
N LEU A 174 -9.78 4.04 13.36
CA LEU A 174 -8.36 4.43 13.21
C LEU A 174 -8.07 5.80 13.80
N GLY A 175 -9.05 6.72 13.74
CA GLY A 175 -8.93 8.04 14.39
C GLY A 175 -8.96 8.01 15.91
N ALA A 176 -9.45 6.91 16.51
CA ALA A 176 -9.42 6.68 17.96
C ALA A 176 -8.22 5.81 18.39
N LYS A 177 -7.60 5.08 17.43
CA LYS A 177 -6.54 4.11 17.71
C LYS A 177 -5.20 4.80 17.94
N ASP A 178 -4.80 5.71 17.04
CA ASP A 178 -3.56 6.49 17.17
C ASP A 178 -3.68 7.83 16.41
N ILE A 179 -2.66 8.68 16.54
CA ILE A 179 -2.69 10.10 16.13
C ILE A 179 -2.81 10.34 14.62
N TYR A 180 -2.31 9.40 13.78
CA TYR A 180 -2.25 9.58 12.33
C TYR A 180 -3.23 8.72 11.53
N GLY A 181 -4.18 8.02 12.18
CA GLY A 181 -5.22 7.27 11.47
C GLY A 181 -5.95 8.08 10.39
N PRO A 182 -6.45 9.31 10.68
CA PRO A 182 -7.04 10.18 9.66
C PRO A 182 -6.05 10.62 8.57
N CYS A 183 -4.76 10.85 8.92
CA CYS A 183 -3.72 11.24 7.95
C CYS A 183 -3.45 10.11 6.98
N MET A 184 -3.36 8.87 7.46
CA MET A 184 -3.21 7.69 6.62
C MET A 184 -4.39 7.57 5.65
N MET A 185 -5.62 7.64 6.16
CA MET A 185 -6.82 7.42 5.32
C MET A 185 -7.05 8.50 4.29
N ARG A 186 -6.84 9.77 4.64
CA ARG A 186 -7.30 10.89 3.81
C ARG A 186 -6.18 11.61 3.08
N GLY A 187 -4.99 11.64 3.65
CA GLY A 187 -3.88 12.45 3.13
C GLY A 187 -2.86 11.67 2.34
N SER A 188 -2.67 10.38 2.64
CA SER A 188 -1.59 9.58 2.03
C SER A 188 -1.96 9.04 0.65
N ALA A 189 -0.93 8.82 -0.17
CA ALA A 189 -1.00 8.12 -1.46
C ALA A 189 0.28 7.34 -1.71
N SER A 190 0.19 6.17 -2.30
CA SER A 190 1.29 5.22 -2.46
C SER A 190 1.49 4.71 -3.88
N THR A 191 2.63 4.06 -4.09
CA THR A 191 2.89 3.13 -5.19
C THR A 191 3.12 1.75 -4.59
N GLN A 192 2.36 0.75 -5.01
CA GLN A 192 2.46 -0.61 -4.49
C GLN A 192 2.81 -1.57 -5.63
N ILE A 193 3.72 -2.49 -5.37
CA ILE A 193 4.11 -3.52 -6.35
C ILE A 193 3.76 -4.90 -5.80
N SER A 194 2.96 -5.62 -6.58
CA SER A 194 2.59 -7.01 -6.29
C SER A 194 3.48 -7.97 -7.07
N ILE A 195 4.05 -8.95 -6.36
CA ILE A 195 4.86 -10.03 -6.93
C ILE A 195 4.23 -11.39 -6.64
N ASP A 196 4.40 -12.31 -7.55
CA ASP A 196 3.92 -13.69 -7.39
C ASP A 196 4.93 -14.59 -6.66
N TYR A 197 4.49 -15.79 -6.30
CA TYR A 197 5.31 -16.81 -5.66
C TYR A 197 4.93 -18.21 -6.16
N THR A 198 5.92 -19.12 -6.13
CA THR A 198 5.83 -20.48 -6.68
C THR A 198 5.65 -21.57 -5.61
N SER A 199 5.81 -21.21 -4.34
CA SER A 199 5.61 -22.09 -3.18
C SER A 199 5.43 -21.26 -1.91
N GLU A 200 5.00 -21.89 -0.81
CA GLU A 200 5.00 -21.27 0.51
C GLU A 200 6.42 -20.82 0.91
N GLN A 201 7.41 -21.68 0.67
CA GLN A 201 8.82 -21.36 0.97
C GLN A 201 9.31 -20.15 0.17
N ASP A 202 9.05 -20.10 -1.14
CA ASP A 202 9.42 -18.97 -2.01
C ASP A 202 8.74 -17.67 -1.54
N CYS A 203 7.44 -17.74 -1.21
CA CYS A 203 6.70 -16.61 -0.66
C CYS A 203 7.34 -16.05 0.60
N LEU A 204 7.66 -16.91 1.56
CA LEU A 204 8.18 -16.50 2.87
C LEU A 204 9.64 -16.01 2.80
N ARG A 205 10.44 -16.54 1.88
CA ARG A 205 11.78 -16.00 1.54
C ARG A 205 11.64 -14.57 1.03
N LYS A 206 10.80 -14.36 0.00
CA LYS A 206 10.52 -13.05 -0.59
C LYS A 206 9.95 -12.07 0.43
N MET A 207 9.01 -12.51 1.27
CA MET A 207 8.42 -11.69 2.33
C MET A 207 9.48 -11.20 3.32
N ARG A 208 10.35 -12.07 3.80
CA ARG A 208 11.42 -11.72 4.74
C ARG A 208 12.39 -10.69 4.16
N VAL A 209 12.83 -10.90 2.91
CA VAL A 209 13.69 -9.96 2.18
C VAL A 209 12.96 -8.64 1.94
N ALA A 210 11.69 -8.65 1.55
CA ALA A 210 10.90 -7.46 1.33
C ALA A 210 10.74 -6.62 2.60
N TYR A 211 10.50 -7.25 3.77
CA TYR A 211 10.49 -6.55 5.05
C TYR A 211 11.85 -5.91 5.36
N ALA A 212 12.95 -6.65 5.26
CA ALA A 212 14.27 -6.09 5.52
C ALA A 212 14.63 -4.92 4.56
N LEU A 213 14.13 -4.97 3.33
CA LEU A 213 14.27 -3.88 2.34
C LEU A 213 13.35 -2.69 2.59
N THR A 214 12.25 -2.85 3.32
CA THR A 214 11.22 -1.80 3.50
C THR A 214 11.79 -0.43 3.88
N PRO A 215 12.69 -0.28 4.89
CA PRO A 215 13.24 1.03 5.23
C PRO A 215 14.03 1.66 4.07
N ILE A 216 14.79 0.85 3.33
CA ILE A 216 15.60 1.27 2.18
C ILE A 216 14.70 1.68 1.01
N LEU A 217 13.66 0.90 0.71
CA LEU A 217 12.68 1.23 -0.33
C LEU A 217 11.91 2.50 0.00
N SER A 218 11.53 2.69 1.29
CA SER A 218 10.91 3.94 1.75
C SER A 218 11.82 5.14 1.51
N LEU A 219 13.13 5.02 1.71
CA LEU A 219 14.07 6.11 1.44
C LEU A 219 14.22 6.39 -0.05
N ILE A 220 14.44 5.36 -0.86
CA ILE A 220 14.62 5.51 -2.32
C ILE A 220 13.38 6.14 -2.97
N CYS A 221 12.19 5.81 -2.46
CA CYS A 221 10.88 6.23 -3.00
C CYS A 221 10.23 7.38 -2.20
N ASP A 222 10.98 8.08 -1.33
CA ASP A 222 10.45 9.19 -0.52
C ASP A 222 10.05 10.38 -1.39
N ASN A 223 8.76 10.71 -1.41
CA ASN A 223 8.16 11.79 -2.19
C ASN A 223 7.08 12.55 -1.41
N SER A 224 7.30 12.76 -0.11
CA SER A 224 6.39 13.49 0.78
C SER A 224 7.05 14.74 1.35
N PRO A 225 7.21 15.84 0.56
CA PRO A 225 7.87 17.07 1.03
C PRO A 225 7.01 17.90 1.98
N VAL A 226 5.70 17.63 2.04
CA VAL A 226 4.71 18.34 2.83
C VAL A 226 3.93 17.36 3.70
N PHE A 227 3.62 17.77 4.92
CA PHE A 227 2.74 17.06 5.84
C PHE A 227 1.76 18.04 6.49
N GLU A 228 0.45 17.74 6.45
CA GLU A 228 -0.60 18.58 7.04
C GLU A 228 -0.51 20.06 6.61
N GLY A 229 -0.30 20.29 5.30
CA GLY A 229 -0.21 21.63 4.70
C GLY A 229 1.06 22.42 5.06
N LYS A 230 2.06 21.78 5.65
CA LYS A 230 3.34 22.39 6.06
C LYS A 230 4.53 21.62 5.51
N PRO A 231 5.70 22.24 5.33
CA PRO A 231 6.93 21.50 5.08
C PRO A 231 7.12 20.41 6.13
N ARG A 232 7.54 19.23 5.72
CA ARG A 232 7.78 18.09 6.62
C ARG A 232 8.85 18.43 7.69
N SER A 233 8.73 17.87 8.87
CA SER A 233 9.68 18.05 9.98
C SER A 233 10.82 17.03 9.97
N HIS A 234 10.62 15.88 9.33
CA HIS A 234 11.58 14.78 9.18
C HIS A 234 11.38 14.12 7.80
N LYS A 235 12.27 13.22 7.43
CA LYS A 235 12.14 12.44 6.19
C LYS A 235 11.13 11.30 6.35
N LEU A 236 10.77 10.66 5.25
CA LEU A 236 9.89 9.47 5.25
C LEU A 236 8.55 9.71 5.98
N THR A 237 7.90 10.81 5.67
CA THR A 237 6.61 11.21 6.29
C THR A 237 5.59 10.08 6.32
N ARG A 238 5.48 9.31 5.23
CA ARG A 238 4.50 8.23 5.14
C ARG A 238 4.85 7.05 6.04
N THR A 239 6.14 6.76 6.26
CA THR A 239 6.59 5.77 7.25
C THR A 239 6.12 6.13 8.66
N ASP A 240 6.27 7.40 9.06
CA ASP A 240 5.82 7.89 10.36
C ASP A 240 4.28 7.81 10.50
N ILE A 241 3.54 8.19 9.46
CA ILE A 241 2.08 8.08 9.44
C ILE A 241 1.63 6.63 9.71
N TRP A 242 2.20 5.65 9.02
CA TRP A 242 1.82 4.24 9.18
C TRP A 242 2.19 3.67 10.55
N ARG A 243 3.32 4.07 11.13
CA ARG A 243 3.72 3.68 12.49
C ARG A 243 2.75 4.17 13.56
N HIS A 244 2.09 5.31 13.34
CA HIS A 244 1.13 5.94 14.25
C HIS A 244 -0.31 5.85 13.74
N THR A 245 -0.67 4.74 13.10
CA THR A 245 -2.03 4.44 12.62
C THR A 245 -2.70 3.35 13.44
N ASP A 246 -2.18 2.13 13.42
CA ASP A 246 -2.71 0.98 14.17
C ASP A 246 -1.66 -0.15 14.24
N SER A 247 -1.05 -0.32 15.40
CA SER A 247 -0.01 -1.33 15.62
C SER A 247 -0.48 -2.78 15.49
N ASP A 248 -1.81 -3.03 15.52
CA ASP A 248 -2.33 -4.40 15.38
C ASP A 248 -2.27 -4.89 13.92
N ARG A 249 -2.18 -3.98 12.94
CA ARG A 249 -2.30 -4.31 11.51
C ARG A 249 -1.31 -3.62 10.58
N CYS A 250 -0.55 -2.63 11.05
CA CYS A 250 0.43 -1.86 10.26
C CYS A 250 1.86 -2.30 10.58
N GLY A 251 2.81 -1.95 9.70
CA GLY A 251 4.24 -2.18 9.91
C GLY A 251 4.66 -3.63 9.69
N LEU A 252 5.47 -4.16 10.59
CA LEU A 252 6.01 -5.52 10.53
C LEU A 252 5.02 -6.52 11.13
N VAL A 253 4.66 -7.55 10.37
CA VAL A 253 3.90 -8.69 10.93
C VAL A 253 4.77 -9.44 11.94
N PRO A 254 4.27 -9.68 13.17
CA PRO A 254 5.05 -10.34 14.21
C PRO A 254 5.60 -11.69 13.76
N GLY A 255 6.91 -11.87 13.88
CA GLY A 255 7.61 -13.10 13.50
C GLY A 255 7.96 -13.23 12.02
N ALA A 256 7.51 -12.33 11.12
CA ALA A 256 7.72 -12.46 9.67
C ALA A 256 9.20 -12.42 9.21
N LEU A 257 10.10 -11.89 10.05
CA LEU A 257 11.56 -11.94 9.81
C LEU A 257 12.21 -13.28 10.24
N SER A 258 11.48 -14.12 10.97
CA SER A 258 11.98 -15.45 11.38
C SER A 258 12.01 -16.43 10.22
N SER A 259 13.05 -17.25 10.13
CA SER A 259 13.15 -18.34 9.14
C SER A 259 12.12 -19.46 9.34
N GLY A 260 11.54 -19.57 10.54
CA GLY A 260 10.50 -20.54 10.87
C GLY A 260 9.08 -20.05 10.67
N PHE A 261 8.86 -18.83 10.19
CA PHE A 261 7.54 -18.26 9.93
C PHE A 261 6.79 -19.04 8.83
N THR A 262 5.48 -19.19 8.96
CA THR A 262 4.65 -20.01 8.07
C THR A 262 3.39 -19.28 7.61
N PHE A 263 2.67 -19.79 6.59
CA PHE A 263 1.34 -19.31 6.23
C PHE A 263 0.33 -19.45 7.38
N GLU A 264 0.49 -20.46 8.23
CA GLU A 264 -0.35 -20.61 9.43
C GLU A 264 -0.10 -19.48 10.44
N ASP A 265 1.13 -19.02 10.60
CA ASP A 265 1.44 -17.92 11.50
C ASP A 265 0.88 -16.59 10.97
N TYR A 266 0.95 -16.38 9.65
CA TYR A 266 0.27 -15.23 9.03
C TYR A 266 -1.26 -15.33 9.18
N ALA A 267 -1.86 -16.52 9.04
CA ALA A 267 -3.28 -16.74 9.26
C ALA A 267 -3.69 -16.44 10.71
N LYS A 268 -2.88 -16.84 11.71
CA LYS A 268 -3.09 -16.50 13.12
C LYS A 268 -3.08 -14.97 13.33
N TYR A 269 -2.08 -14.29 12.77
CA TYR A 269 -2.02 -12.83 12.81
C TYR A 269 -3.30 -12.18 12.25
N VAL A 270 -3.79 -12.63 11.10
CA VAL A 270 -5.04 -12.11 10.51
C VAL A 270 -6.24 -12.36 11.44
N LEU A 271 -6.33 -13.55 12.04
CA LEU A 271 -7.44 -13.90 12.94
C LEU A 271 -7.40 -13.13 14.26
N ASP A 272 -6.23 -12.75 14.75
CA ASP A 272 -6.05 -12.01 16.00
C ASP A 272 -6.27 -10.49 15.84
N THR A 273 -6.34 -10.00 14.60
CA THR A 273 -6.55 -8.57 14.30
C THR A 273 -8.05 -8.21 14.41
N PRO A 274 -8.41 -7.07 15.05
CA PRO A 274 -9.79 -6.55 15.06
C PRO A 274 -10.32 -6.29 13.64
N ALA A 275 -11.59 -6.63 13.38
CA ALA A 275 -12.15 -6.56 12.02
C ALA A 275 -12.46 -5.14 11.55
N ILE A 276 -12.74 -4.19 12.46
CA ILE A 276 -13.23 -2.81 12.22
C ILE A 276 -14.60 -2.79 11.54
N VAL A 277 -14.75 -3.55 10.45
CA VAL A 277 -16.01 -3.69 9.70
C VAL A 277 -16.31 -5.16 9.46
N ALA A 278 -17.56 -5.51 9.59
CA ALA A 278 -18.07 -6.86 9.32
C ALA A 278 -19.24 -6.79 8.34
N PRO A 279 -19.46 -7.84 7.52
CA PRO A 279 -20.66 -7.92 6.70
C PRO A 279 -21.93 -7.88 7.56
N ASP A 280 -22.95 -7.19 7.06
CA ASP A 280 -24.30 -7.14 7.64
C ASP A 280 -25.32 -7.47 6.56
N GLU A 281 -26.31 -8.31 6.88
CA GLU A 281 -27.30 -8.79 5.91
C GLU A 281 -28.26 -7.69 5.45
N ASN A 282 -28.51 -6.66 6.28
CA ASN A 282 -29.47 -5.61 6.00
C ASN A 282 -28.82 -4.32 5.49
N GLU A 283 -27.59 -4.06 5.96
CA GLU A 283 -26.93 -2.76 5.80
C GLU A 283 -25.58 -2.84 5.05
N GLY A 284 -25.27 -4.00 4.44
CA GLY A 284 -24.01 -4.26 3.76
C GLY A 284 -22.83 -4.35 4.72
N TRP A 285 -22.60 -3.33 5.55
CA TRP A 285 -21.49 -3.25 6.51
C TRP A 285 -21.93 -2.71 7.88
N ARG A 286 -21.38 -3.29 8.96
CA ARG A 286 -21.51 -2.79 10.32
C ARG A 286 -20.13 -2.58 10.97
N TYR A 287 -20.06 -1.68 11.95
CA TYR A 287 -18.90 -1.52 12.81
C TYR A 287 -18.67 -2.76 13.68
N CYS A 288 -17.40 -3.16 13.85
CA CYS A 288 -17.05 -4.40 14.58
C CYS A 288 -15.70 -4.26 15.28
N GLU A 289 -15.66 -4.45 16.59
CA GLU A 289 -14.43 -4.47 17.39
C GLU A 289 -13.91 -5.87 17.69
N GLN A 290 -14.69 -6.91 17.37
CA GLN A 290 -14.25 -8.30 17.50
C GLN A 290 -13.06 -8.56 16.57
N THR A 291 -12.15 -9.44 16.97
CA THR A 291 -11.15 -9.98 16.05
C THR A 291 -11.82 -10.84 14.96
N PHE A 292 -11.13 -11.04 13.84
CA PHE A 292 -11.66 -11.94 12.79
C PHE A 292 -11.88 -13.37 13.32
N GLY A 293 -11.02 -13.85 14.23
CA GLY A 293 -11.20 -15.15 14.89
C GLY A 293 -12.48 -15.22 15.72
N GLN A 294 -12.82 -14.15 16.44
CA GLN A 294 -14.09 -14.08 17.21
C GLN A 294 -15.30 -13.92 16.30
N LEU A 295 -15.19 -13.08 15.26
CA LEU A 295 -16.27 -12.84 14.30
C LEU A 295 -16.72 -14.11 13.56
N TYR A 296 -15.79 -15.01 13.27
CA TYR A 296 -16.03 -16.25 12.55
C TYR A 296 -15.81 -17.50 13.43
N ALA A 297 -16.09 -17.40 14.75
CA ALA A 297 -15.88 -18.49 15.69
C ALA A 297 -16.77 -19.72 15.44
N ASP A 298 -17.97 -19.52 14.87
CA ASP A 298 -18.98 -20.56 14.79
C ASP A 298 -18.88 -21.44 13.53
N LYS A 299 -18.19 -20.99 12.49
CA LYS A 299 -18.09 -21.69 11.20
C LYS A 299 -16.82 -21.30 10.42
N PRO A 300 -16.33 -22.20 9.54
CA PRO A 300 -15.20 -21.86 8.66
C PRO A 300 -15.49 -20.65 7.78
N MET A 301 -14.47 -19.82 7.59
CA MET A 301 -14.54 -18.67 6.69
C MET A 301 -14.68 -19.13 5.24
N THR A 302 -15.57 -18.47 4.51
CA THR A 302 -15.62 -18.56 3.05
C THR A 302 -14.43 -17.83 2.43
N ARG A 303 -14.12 -18.13 1.15
CA ARG A 303 -13.08 -17.41 0.40
C ARG A 303 -13.27 -15.88 0.44
N LYS A 304 -14.49 -15.37 0.24
CA LYS A 304 -14.82 -13.94 0.29
C LYS A 304 -14.56 -13.33 1.68
N GLN A 305 -14.82 -14.08 2.75
CA GLN A 305 -14.53 -13.64 4.11
C GLN A 305 -13.02 -13.64 4.41
N ALA A 306 -12.27 -14.62 3.88
CA ALA A 306 -10.81 -14.63 3.96
C ALA A 306 -10.20 -13.45 3.20
N GLU A 307 -10.66 -13.16 1.98
CA GLU A 307 -10.27 -11.99 1.20
C GLU A 307 -10.53 -10.69 1.94
N HIS A 308 -11.71 -10.55 2.55
CA HIS A 308 -12.04 -9.40 3.38
C HIS A 308 -11.10 -9.27 4.58
N ALA A 309 -10.88 -10.34 5.35
CA ALA A 309 -10.01 -10.30 6.52
C ALA A 309 -8.57 -9.88 6.15
N VAL A 310 -8.03 -10.42 5.07
CA VAL A 310 -6.70 -10.05 4.56
C VAL A 310 -6.68 -8.62 4.05
N SER A 311 -7.74 -8.12 3.41
CA SER A 311 -7.83 -6.74 2.93
C SER A 311 -7.85 -5.69 4.05
N MET A 312 -8.16 -6.11 5.28
CA MET A 312 -8.16 -5.24 6.47
C MET A 312 -6.81 -5.24 7.21
N GLN A 313 -5.78 -5.89 6.68
CA GLN A 313 -4.40 -5.82 7.15
C GLN A 313 -3.62 -4.80 6.32
N PHE A 314 -2.83 -3.96 6.97
CA PHE A 314 -2.07 -2.89 6.33
C PHE A 314 -0.56 -2.95 6.65
N PRO A 315 0.07 -4.15 6.69
CA PRO A 315 1.51 -4.24 6.94
C PRO A 315 2.32 -3.67 5.78
N ASP A 316 3.61 -3.44 6.00
CA ASP A 316 4.51 -2.93 4.96
C ASP A 316 4.66 -3.92 3.79
N VAL A 317 4.55 -5.22 4.07
CA VAL A 317 4.49 -6.30 3.08
C VAL A 317 3.28 -7.16 3.38
N ARG A 318 2.29 -7.15 2.50
CA ARG A 318 1.02 -7.85 2.71
C ARG A 318 0.95 -9.15 1.91
N LEU A 319 0.64 -10.26 2.58
CA LEU A 319 0.36 -11.53 1.93
C LEU A 319 -1.13 -11.61 1.53
N LYS A 320 -1.35 -11.75 0.23
CA LYS A 320 -2.64 -12.08 -0.40
C LYS A 320 -2.47 -13.39 -1.20
N THR A 321 -3.06 -13.51 -2.37
CA THR A 321 -2.69 -14.53 -3.36
C THR A 321 -1.46 -14.12 -4.18
N TYR A 322 -0.74 -13.13 -3.71
CA TYR A 322 0.52 -12.56 -4.14
C TYR A 322 1.14 -11.81 -2.94
N LEU A 323 2.40 -11.40 -3.04
CA LEU A 323 3.01 -10.48 -2.07
C LEU A 323 2.90 -9.05 -2.58
N GLU A 324 2.40 -8.17 -1.75
CA GLU A 324 2.22 -6.76 -2.05
C GLU A 324 3.23 -5.94 -1.24
N ILE A 325 4.13 -5.24 -1.92
CA ILE A 325 5.21 -4.43 -1.36
C ILE A 325 4.73 -2.98 -1.36
N ARG A 326 4.54 -2.37 -0.17
CA ARG A 326 3.72 -1.17 0.05
C ARG A 326 4.45 0.10 0.51
N PRO A 327 5.77 0.12 0.78
CA PRO A 327 6.41 1.25 1.47
C PRO A 327 6.59 2.50 0.61
N ALA A 328 6.55 2.39 -0.73
CA ALA A 328 6.83 3.51 -1.63
C ALA A 328 5.72 4.56 -1.62
N ASP A 329 6.11 5.82 -1.59
CA ASP A 329 5.22 6.96 -1.82
C ASP A 329 4.64 6.93 -3.24
N SER A 330 3.54 7.65 -3.47
CA SER A 330 3.09 7.98 -4.81
C SER A 330 4.14 8.81 -5.56
N MET A 331 4.46 8.40 -6.78
CA MET A 331 5.53 9.01 -7.57
C MET A 331 5.08 9.31 -9.01
N PRO A 332 5.77 10.22 -9.73
CA PRO A 332 5.57 10.36 -11.17
C PRO A 332 5.86 9.04 -11.91
N ILE A 333 5.16 8.79 -13.02
CA ILE A 333 5.17 7.51 -13.75
C ILE A 333 6.57 6.96 -14.05
N PRO A 334 7.57 7.76 -14.49
CA PRO A 334 8.92 7.22 -14.72
C PRO A 334 9.52 6.56 -13.47
N TYR A 335 9.24 7.09 -12.29
CA TYR A 335 9.72 6.53 -11.00
C TYR A 335 8.87 5.34 -10.54
N VAL A 336 7.57 5.31 -10.85
CA VAL A 336 6.71 4.14 -10.62
C VAL A 336 7.24 2.93 -11.39
N ILE A 337 7.55 3.11 -12.67
CA ILE A 337 8.08 2.05 -13.52
C ILE A 337 9.51 1.67 -13.11
N ALA A 338 10.33 2.64 -12.70
CA ALA A 338 11.65 2.36 -12.14
C ALA A 338 11.57 1.56 -10.83
N TYR A 339 10.58 1.82 -9.98
CA TYR A 339 10.33 1.03 -8.78
C TYR A 339 9.88 -0.40 -9.13
N ALA A 340 9.01 -0.55 -10.13
CA ALA A 340 8.64 -1.87 -10.63
C ALA A 340 9.85 -2.64 -11.21
N ALA A 341 10.75 -1.95 -11.93
CA ALA A 341 12.01 -2.53 -12.42
C ALA A 341 12.93 -2.94 -11.27
N LEU A 342 13.08 -2.09 -10.25
CA LEU A 342 13.83 -2.40 -9.03
C LEU A 342 13.32 -3.71 -8.39
N ILE A 343 12.04 -3.80 -8.13
CA ILE A 343 11.42 -4.99 -7.53
C ILE A 343 11.58 -6.22 -8.44
N LYS A 344 11.38 -6.10 -9.75
CA LYS A 344 11.57 -7.19 -10.71
C LYS A 344 13.00 -7.76 -10.66
N GLY A 345 14.00 -6.89 -10.73
CA GLY A 345 15.42 -7.30 -10.73
C GLY A 345 15.87 -7.92 -9.41
N LEU A 346 15.27 -7.52 -8.28
CA LEU A 346 15.63 -8.06 -6.97
C LEU A 346 14.96 -9.42 -6.66
N PHE A 347 13.68 -9.61 -7.04
CA PHE A 347 12.88 -10.73 -6.56
C PHE A 347 12.67 -11.86 -7.59
N TYR A 348 12.94 -11.63 -8.86
CA TYR A 348 12.80 -12.65 -9.92
C TYR A 348 14.12 -13.18 -10.47
N ASP A 349 15.24 -12.69 -9.95
CA ASP A 349 16.57 -13.29 -10.14
C ASP A 349 16.95 -14.06 -8.87
N GLU A 350 17.16 -15.37 -9.00
CA GLU A 350 17.42 -16.25 -7.85
C GLU A 350 18.74 -15.94 -7.16
N ASP A 351 19.78 -15.57 -7.92
CA ASP A 351 21.10 -15.23 -7.37
C ASP A 351 21.02 -13.93 -6.57
N ASN A 352 20.23 -12.95 -7.02
CA ASN A 352 19.96 -11.71 -6.30
C ASN A 352 19.17 -11.95 -5.01
N LEU A 353 18.13 -12.78 -5.07
CA LEU A 353 17.33 -13.12 -3.91
C LEU A 353 18.18 -13.80 -2.83
N GLN A 354 19.05 -14.75 -3.20
CA GLN A 354 19.99 -15.41 -2.28
C GLN A 354 21.00 -14.41 -1.68
N GLN A 355 21.54 -13.49 -2.47
CA GLN A 355 22.43 -12.44 -1.96
C GLN A 355 21.73 -11.52 -0.97
N LEU A 356 20.47 -11.16 -1.21
CA LEU A 356 19.67 -10.35 -0.29
C LEU A 356 19.33 -11.12 0.99
N GLU A 357 18.99 -12.41 0.91
CA GLU A 357 18.80 -13.26 2.09
C GLU A 357 20.06 -13.29 2.96
N ALA A 358 21.23 -13.46 2.34
CA ALA A 358 22.51 -13.46 3.08
C ALA A 358 22.84 -12.07 3.66
N LEU A 359 22.53 -10.99 2.93
CA LEU A 359 22.77 -9.61 3.39
C LEU A 359 21.94 -9.25 4.61
N PHE A 360 20.70 -9.74 4.68
CA PHE A 360 19.74 -9.40 5.73
C PHE A 360 19.47 -10.55 6.71
N ALA A 361 20.35 -11.56 6.75
CA ALA A 361 20.16 -12.77 7.56
C ALA A 361 19.96 -12.48 9.06
N ASP A 362 20.64 -11.45 9.57
CA ASP A 362 20.65 -11.07 10.99
C ASP A 362 19.68 -9.92 11.32
N VAL A 363 18.85 -9.50 10.36
CA VAL A 363 17.86 -8.43 10.60
C VAL A 363 16.68 -8.99 11.39
N ASP A 364 16.48 -8.46 12.58
CA ASP A 364 15.35 -8.72 13.46
C ASP A 364 14.37 -7.53 13.53
N ALA A 365 13.35 -7.65 14.34
CA ALA A 365 12.32 -6.61 14.49
C ALA A 365 12.88 -5.30 15.06
N ASP A 366 13.80 -5.39 16.01
CA ASP A 366 14.41 -4.21 16.63
C ASP A 366 15.30 -3.47 15.61
N ALA A 367 16.13 -4.19 14.87
CA ALA A 367 16.97 -3.63 13.81
C ALA A 367 16.12 -2.98 12.71
N PHE A 368 14.98 -3.59 12.34
CA PHE A 368 14.03 -3.06 11.38
C PHE A 368 13.42 -1.73 11.84
N GLU A 369 12.96 -1.62 13.09
CA GLU A 369 12.39 -0.37 13.60
C GLU A 369 13.46 0.71 13.80
N MET A 370 14.67 0.34 14.30
CA MET A 370 15.80 1.26 14.41
C MET A 370 16.23 1.82 13.04
N ALA A 371 16.15 1.01 11.98
CA ALA A 371 16.44 1.47 10.62
C ALA A 371 15.46 2.55 10.17
N LYS A 372 14.15 2.39 10.43
CA LYS A 372 13.14 3.41 10.15
C LYS A 372 13.43 4.70 10.90
N ASP A 373 13.73 4.63 12.20
CA ASP A 373 14.06 5.80 13.02
C ASP A 373 15.29 6.55 12.48
N ALA A 374 16.36 5.82 12.18
CA ALA A 374 17.59 6.40 11.65
C ALA A 374 17.36 7.11 10.31
N LEU A 375 16.55 6.52 9.43
CA LEU A 375 16.24 7.09 8.12
C LEU A 375 15.31 8.29 8.20
N MET A 376 14.32 8.29 9.09
CA MET A 376 13.46 9.46 9.33
C MET A 376 14.27 10.65 9.81
N GLU A 377 15.26 10.44 10.65
CA GLU A 377 16.12 11.49 11.20
C GLU A 377 17.18 11.97 10.19
N ARG A 378 17.93 11.05 9.56
CA ARG A 378 19.17 11.34 8.83
C ARG A 378 19.12 11.05 7.33
N GLY A 379 18.11 10.33 6.81
CA GLY A 379 18.02 9.94 5.40
C GLY A 379 19.28 9.23 4.92
N TYR A 380 19.87 9.65 3.81
CA TYR A 380 21.11 9.07 3.25
C TYR A 380 22.36 9.18 4.15
N ASN A 381 22.30 9.96 5.23
CA ASN A 381 23.40 10.05 6.22
C ASN A 381 23.24 9.07 7.38
N ALA A 382 22.28 8.17 7.32
CA ALA A 382 22.04 7.16 8.35
C ALA A 382 22.91 5.91 8.14
N ASP A 383 23.18 5.22 9.24
CA ASP A 383 23.59 3.82 9.21
C ASP A 383 22.34 2.95 9.42
N VAL A 384 22.22 1.90 8.63
CA VAL A 384 21.13 0.93 8.65
C VAL A 384 21.73 -0.47 8.67
N TYR A 385 21.32 -1.30 9.61
CA TYR A 385 21.86 -2.66 9.79
C TYR A 385 23.40 -2.70 9.94
N GLY A 386 23.95 -1.66 10.59
CA GLY A 386 25.38 -1.56 10.89
C GLY A 386 26.26 -1.06 9.75
N VAL A 387 25.69 -0.62 8.64
CA VAL A 387 26.43 -0.06 7.47
C VAL A 387 25.81 1.25 6.99
N PRO A 388 26.56 2.13 6.31
CA PRO A 388 25.98 3.33 5.69
C PRO A 388 24.85 2.96 4.72
N VAL A 389 23.68 3.58 4.86
CA VAL A 389 22.53 3.29 3.99
C VAL A 389 22.82 3.60 2.52
N ALA A 390 23.71 4.58 2.26
CA ALA A 390 24.15 4.90 0.91
C ALA A 390 24.79 3.69 0.21
N ASP A 391 25.62 2.90 0.92
CA ASP A 391 26.24 1.70 0.39
C ASP A 391 25.21 0.58 0.17
N LEU A 392 24.23 0.47 1.08
CA LEU A 392 23.12 -0.48 0.89
C LEU A 392 22.27 -0.12 -0.34
N CYS A 393 21.95 1.15 -0.53
CA CYS A 393 21.20 1.60 -1.71
C CYS A 393 21.96 1.32 -3.01
N ASP A 394 23.28 1.59 -3.06
CA ASP A 394 24.11 1.26 -4.22
C ASP A 394 24.10 -0.25 -4.51
N ARG A 395 24.23 -1.07 -3.45
CA ARG A 395 24.20 -2.52 -3.58
C ARG A 395 22.84 -3.01 -4.08
N VAL A 396 21.74 -2.48 -3.56
CA VAL A 396 20.38 -2.85 -3.96
C VAL A 396 20.11 -2.48 -5.42
N ILE A 397 20.53 -1.27 -5.85
CA ILE A 397 20.44 -0.86 -7.27
C ILE A 397 21.29 -1.76 -8.15
N GLY A 398 22.56 -2.02 -7.78
CA GLY A 398 23.46 -2.87 -8.57
C GLY A 398 22.96 -4.32 -8.72
N LEU A 399 22.36 -4.89 -7.67
CA LEU A 399 21.71 -6.20 -7.76
C LEU A 399 20.53 -6.15 -8.73
N ALA A 400 19.66 -5.16 -8.63
CA ALA A 400 18.53 -5.03 -9.54
C ALA A 400 18.97 -4.90 -11.00
N GLU A 401 19.98 -4.08 -11.29
CA GLU A 401 20.56 -3.93 -12.63
C GLU A 401 21.06 -5.26 -13.20
N ASN A 402 21.68 -6.10 -12.36
CA ASN A 402 22.19 -7.40 -12.76
C ASN A 402 21.07 -8.42 -13.08
N GLY A 403 19.95 -8.36 -12.35
CA GLY A 403 18.79 -9.24 -12.56
C GLY A 403 17.86 -8.81 -13.70
N LEU A 404 18.10 -7.65 -14.33
CA LEU A 404 17.25 -7.11 -15.39
C LEU A 404 17.87 -7.36 -16.78
N ASN A 405 16.99 -7.61 -17.75
CA ASN A 405 17.39 -7.55 -19.17
C ASN A 405 17.78 -6.10 -19.57
N PRO A 406 18.46 -5.88 -20.71
CA PRO A 406 18.93 -4.53 -21.09
C PRO A 406 17.83 -3.49 -21.23
N ASP A 407 16.64 -3.85 -21.72
CA ASP A 407 15.53 -2.92 -21.92
C ASP A 407 14.93 -2.48 -20.56
N ASP A 408 14.63 -3.44 -19.67
CA ASP A 408 14.14 -3.16 -18.33
C ASP A 408 15.14 -2.38 -17.47
N ARG A 409 16.47 -2.59 -17.70
CA ARG A 409 17.51 -1.84 -16.97
C ARG A 409 17.46 -0.36 -17.26
N THR A 410 17.12 0.07 -18.48
CA THR A 410 16.97 1.50 -18.80
C THR A 410 15.82 2.14 -18.05
N LEU A 411 14.77 1.37 -17.71
CA LEU A 411 13.64 1.83 -16.95
C LEU A 411 13.96 2.08 -15.47
N LEU A 412 15.05 1.51 -14.95
CA LEU A 412 15.53 1.75 -13.58
C LEU A 412 16.26 3.10 -13.42
N GLU A 413 16.79 3.70 -14.51
CA GLU A 413 17.61 4.91 -14.48
C GLU A 413 17.05 6.08 -13.64
N PRO A 414 15.73 6.40 -13.64
CA PRO A 414 15.21 7.47 -12.82
C PRO A 414 15.52 7.31 -11.32
N LEU A 415 15.36 6.11 -10.76
CA LEU A 415 15.66 5.85 -9.35
C LEU A 415 17.16 5.70 -9.10
N SER A 416 17.90 4.99 -9.96
CA SER A 416 19.35 4.87 -9.82
C SER A 416 20.05 6.23 -9.86
N GLY A 417 19.53 7.16 -10.68
CA GLY A 417 20.01 8.54 -10.73
C GLY A 417 19.79 9.33 -9.43
N LEU A 418 18.67 9.13 -8.73
CA LEU A 418 18.43 9.73 -7.41
C LEU A 418 19.35 9.13 -6.35
N VAL A 419 19.49 7.80 -6.35
CA VAL A 419 20.37 7.08 -5.41
C VAL A 419 21.81 7.54 -5.58
N ALA A 420 22.33 7.63 -6.81
CA ALA A 420 23.68 8.10 -7.09
C ALA A 420 23.92 9.54 -6.58
N GLN A 421 22.90 10.38 -6.59
CA GLN A 421 22.97 11.75 -6.08
C GLN A 421 22.69 11.87 -4.57
N ARG A 422 22.32 10.77 -3.90
CA ARG A 422 21.92 10.77 -2.48
C ARG A 422 20.79 11.75 -2.17
N VAL A 423 19.78 11.80 -3.04
CA VAL A 423 18.61 12.66 -2.90
C VAL A 423 17.34 11.85 -3.15
N THR A 424 16.24 12.34 -2.58
CA THR A 424 14.89 11.81 -2.83
C THR A 424 14.07 12.80 -3.66
N LEU A 425 12.94 12.39 -4.19
CA LEU A 425 12.01 13.30 -4.87
C LEU A 425 11.53 14.42 -3.92
N ALA A 426 11.30 14.08 -2.65
CA ALA A 426 10.94 15.06 -1.64
C ALA A 426 12.05 16.08 -1.40
N ASP A 427 13.33 15.66 -1.37
CA ASP A 427 14.48 16.58 -1.25
C ASP A 427 14.58 17.54 -2.44
N LEU A 428 14.28 17.07 -3.65
CA LEU A 428 14.26 17.92 -4.86
C LEU A 428 13.13 18.95 -4.78
N ALA A 429 11.92 18.53 -4.40
CA ALA A 429 10.78 19.44 -4.24
C ALA A 429 11.03 20.51 -3.16
N GLU A 430 11.66 20.15 -2.03
CA GLU A 430 12.06 21.12 -1.01
C GLU A 430 13.09 22.15 -1.50
N ARG A 431 14.03 21.72 -2.36
CA ARG A 431 15.03 22.64 -2.96
C ARG A 431 14.37 23.62 -3.93
N GLU A 432 13.39 23.17 -4.69
CA GLU A 432 12.63 24.02 -5.62
C GLU A 432 11.78 25.05 -4.88
N SER A 433 11.07 24.63 -3.83
CA SER A 433 10.22 25.54 -3.03
C SER A 433 11.02 26.64 -2.31
N LYS A 434 12.30 26.39 -1.98
CA LYS A 434 13.20 27.41 -1.38
C LYS A 434 13.74 28.43 -2.37
N LYS A 435 13.61 28.15 -3.68
CA LYS A 435 14.07 29.05 -4.76
C LYS A 435 12.96 29.95 -5.31
N ALA A 436 11.68 29.55 -5.11
CA ALA A 436 10.48 30.28 -5.49
C ALA A 436 10.09 31.31 -4.41
#